data_f0edefb6b58eb3312b2d57bb5585a3b2
#
_entry.id   f0edefb6b58eb3312b2d57bb5585a3b2
#
_cell.length_a   1.000
_cell.length_b   1.000
_cell.length_c   1.000
_cell.angle_alpha   90.00
_cell.angle_beta   90.00
_cell.angle_gamma   90.00
#
_symmetry.space_group_name_H-M   'P 1'
#
loop_
_entity.id
_entity.type
_entity.pdbx_description
1 polymer ?
#
loop_
_entity_poly.entity_id
_entity_poly.type
_entity_poly.pdbx_seq_one_letter_code
_entity_poly.pdbx_strand_id
1 'polypeptide(L)'
;MFELQQIIVEPREIDQFYRVGEIENKEADSLSNYFFCLKTEDGKQSALAYYNDETGKLELLKTKELQYQGFKPRDGAQSCLFWALKNNDLIVGLGSAGTGKTTVALAYALNELHRNAKNIVLCKPTTFVGMKSNAIGAIPGDHREKLEGYMDSYFTAMKKIMGETFEHHLYQLEEEDRIVFKPFELLRGQHFENSVVIIDEAQNTTPHELLTAISRVGANSTLIILGDPDQIDSGLKREETGLWELIHSDAFGECPFAVAIKLTAQYRSAMAHLAQEIIEELRAKNEDEEDSND
;
A
#
# COMPACT_ATOMS: atom_id res chain seq x y z
N MET A 1 -1.35 13.35 -6.38
CA MET A 1 0.02 12.87 -6.27
C MET A 1 0.00 11.35 -6.14
N PHE A 2 0.95 10.63 -6.70
CA PHE A 2 1.07 9.15 -6.70
C PHE A 2 -0.03 8.36 -7.45
N GLU A 3 -0.94 9.00 -8.15
CA GLU A 3 -1.90 8.33 -9.03
C GLU A 3 -1.22 7.91 -10.35
N LEU A 4 -1.73 6.84 -10.95
CA LEU A 4 -1.30 6.41 -12.28
C LEU A 4 -1.64 7.50 -13.30
N GLN A 5 -0.62 8.21 -13.79
CA GLN A 5 -0.78 9.31 -14.72
C GLN A 5 -1.11 8.78 -16.12
N GLN A 6 -2.09 9.38 -16.79
CA GLN A 6 -2.45 9.03 -18.15
C GLN A 6 -1.75 9.95 -19.16
N ILE A 7 -1.11 9.34 -20.17
CA ILE A 7 -0.52 10.05 -21.31
C ILE A 7 -1.25 9.59 -22.58
N ILE A 8 -1.85 10.53 -23.29
CA ILE A 8 -2.50 10.22 -24.57
C ILE A 8 -1.44 10.18 -25.67
N VAL A 9 -1.40 9.07 -26.39
CA VAL A 9 -0.43 8.81 -27.45
C VAL A 9 -1.11 8.21 -28.69
N GLU A 10 -0.43 8.30 -29.84
CA GLU A 10 -0.89 7.67 -31.07
C GLU A 10 -0.77 6.13 -31.00
N PRO A 11 -1.65 5.36 -31.67
CA PRO A 11 -1.57 3.90 -31.69
C PRO A 11 -0.20 3.34 -32.09
N ARG A 12 0.48 4.04 -33.03
CA ARG A 12 1.83 3.64 -33.48
C ARG A 12 2.89 3.75 -32.39
N GLU A 13 2.74 4.71 -31.48
CA GLU A 13 3.66 4.89 -30.35
C GLU A 13 3.49 3.75 -29.35
N ILE A 14 2.27 3.28 -29.09
CA ILE A 14 2.02 2.09 -28.24
C ILE A 14 2.62 0.83 -28.88
N ASP A 15 2.41 0.59 -30.18
CA ASP A 15 3.00 -0.53 -30.89
C ASP A 15 4.53 -0.50 -30.85
N GLN A 16 5.12 0.68 -31.01
CA GLN A 16 6.56 0.89 -30.90
C GLN A 16 7.03 0.63 -29.47
N PHE A 17 6.32 1.14 -28.47
CA PHE A 17 6.64 0.96 -27.06
C PHE A 17 6.66 -0.52 -26.64
N TYR A 18 5.66 -1.31 -27.08
CA TYR A 18 5.69 -2.76 -26.86
C TYR A 18 6.83 -3.49 -27.55
N ARG A 19 7.32 -2.97 -28.67
CA ARG A 19 8.41 -3.55 -29.45
C ARG A 19 9.79 -3.21 -28.91
N VAL A 20 9.99 -1.93 -28.54
CA VAL A 20 11.28 -1.38 -28.09
C VAL A 20 11.45 -1.54 -26.58
N GLY A 21 10.36 -1.39 -25.81
CA GLY A 21 10.35 -1.46 -24.35
C GLY A 21 10.60 -0.14 -23.65
N GLU A 22 10.93 0.93 -24.38
CA GLU A 22 11.18 2.26 -23.83
C GLU A 22 10.72 3.37 -24.78
N ILE A 23 10.43 4.55 -24.22
CA ILE A 23 10.07 5.77 -24.95
C ILE A 23 10.61 6.99 -24.21
N GLU A 24 10.93 8.07 -24.94
CA GLU A 24 11.33 9.34 -24.34
C GLU A 24 10.19 9.92 -23.50
N ASN A 25 10.52 10.39 -22.31
CA ASN A 25 9.57 11.09 -21.46
C ASN A 25 9.43 12.54 -21.95
N LYS A 26 8.35 12.82 -22.69
CA LYS A 26 8.06 14.17 -23.22
C LYS A 26 7.45 15.12 -22.15
N GLU A 27 7.00 14.59 -21.02
CA GLU A 27 6.34 15.33 -19.95
C GLU A 27 7.23 15.46 -18.69
N ALA A 28 8.53 15.53 -18.88
CA ALA A 28 9.60 15.38 -17.88
C ALA A 28 9.61 16.35 -16.69
N ASP A 29 8.60 17.21 -16.51
CA ASP A 29 8.60 18.21 -15.44
C ASP A 29 8.02 17.74 -14.09
N SER A 30 7.55 16.51 -13.96
CA SER A 30 7.06 16.02 -12.69
C SER A 30 7.76 14.74 -12.22
N LEU A 31 8.86 14.90 -11.50
CA LEU A 31 9.52 13.88 -10.67
C LEU A 31 8.56 13.24 -9.62
N SER A 32 7.31 13.67 -9.55
CA SER A 32 6.33 13.23 -8.57
C SER A 32 5.52 12.00 -8.99
N ASN A 33 5.57 11.58 -10.26
CA ASN A 33 4.81 10.44 -10.75
C ASN A 33 5.74 9.40 -11.37
N TYR A 34 5.85 8.28 -10.70
CA TYR A 34 6.72 7.18 -11.11
C TYR A 34 6.07 6.27 -12.15
N PHE A 35 4.72 6.18 -12.16
CA PHE A 35 3.97 5.28 -13.02
C PHE A 35 3.06 6.02 -13.99
N PHE A 36 3.02 5.52 -15.23
CA PHE A 36 2.28 6.09 -16.34
C PHE A 36 1.45 5.03 -17.06
N CYS A 37 0.30 5.45 -17.58
CA CYS A 37 -0.51 4.68 -18.50
C CYS A 37 -0.55 5.41 -19.84
N LEU A 38 0.22 4.94 -20.82
CA LEU A 38 0.08 5.40 -22.19
C LEU A 38 -1.22 4.82 -22.76
N LYS A 39 -2.07 5.67 -23.35
CA LYS A 39 -3.40 5.28 -23.81
C LYS A 39 -3.73 5.99 -25.10
N THR A 40 -4.40 5.30 -26.03
CA THR A 40 -4.96 5.96 -27.23
C THR A 40 -6.20 6.77 -26.87
N GLU A 41 -6.51 7.81 -27.65
CA GLU A 41 -7.67 8.68 -27.41
C GLU A 41 -8.99 7.89 -27.37
N ASP A 42 -9.14 6.86 -28.21
CA ASP A 42 -10.30 5.97 -28.20
C ASP A 42 -10.29 4.91 -27.07
N GLY A 43 -9.22 4.87 -26.29
CA GLY A 43 -9.03 3.97 -25.14
C GLY A 43 -8.89 2.49 -25.48
N LYS A 44 -8.75 2.12 -26.76
CA LYS A 44 -8.67 0.70 -27.17
C LYS A 44 -7.31 0.07 -26.93
N GLN A 45 -6.26 0.87 -26.93
CA GLN A 45 -4.91 0.39 -26.64
C GLN A 45 -4.34 1.14 -25.44
N SER A 46 -3.59 0.45 -24.62
CA SER A 46 -2.88 1.04 -23.49
C SER A 46 -1.64 0.22 -23.13
N ALA A 47 -0.66 0.88 -22.54
CA ALA A 47 0.53 0.27 -21.99
C ALA A 47 0.88 0.92 -20.66
N LEU A 48 1.31 0.13 -19.67
CA LEU A 48 1.82 0.64 -18.42
C LEU A 48 3.31 0.87 -18.53
N ALA A 49 3.77 1.98 -17.97
CA ALA A 49 5.17 2.37 -17.93
C ALA A 49 5.57 2.82 -16.52
N TYR A 50 6.86 2.74 -16.24
CA TYR A 50 7.48 3.40 -15.11
C TYR A 50 8.60 4.31 -15.60
N TYR A 51 8.87 5.37 -14.83
CA TYR A 51 9.99 6.26 -15.11
C TYR A 51 11.28 5.64 -14.55
N ASN A 52 12.30 5.56 -15.39
CA ASN A 52 13.63 5.13 -14.98
C ASN A 52 14.53 6.37 -14.85
N ASP A 53 14.91 6.69 -13.62
CA ASP A 53 15.75 7.87 -13.30
C ASP A 53 17.15 7.78 -13.92
N GLU A 54 17.70 6.57 -14.10
CA GLU A 54 19.04 6.40 -14.68
C GLU A 54 19.06 6.72 -16.18
N THR A 55 18.00 6.36 -16.90
CA THR A 55 17.89 6.56 -18.36
C THR A 55 17.14 7.84 -18.75
N GLY A 56 16.35 8.39 -17.84
CA GLY A 56 15.45 9.52 -18.09
C GLY A 56 14.26 9.15 -19.00
N LYS A 57 13.95 7.86 -19.13
CA LYS A 57 12.94 7.34 -20.06
C LYS A 57 11.79 6.67 -19.33
N LEU A 58 10.67 6.54 -20.05
CA LEU A 58 9.59 5.65 -19.66
C LEU A 58 9.88 4.23 -20.17
N GLU A 59 9.91 3.26 -19.26
CA GLU A 59 10.11 1.86 -19.57
C GLU A 59 8.85 1.03 -19.42
N LEU A 60 8.69 0.02 -20.26
CA LEU A 60 7.51 -0.84 -20.30
C LEU A 60 7.40 -1.69 -19.03
N LEU A 61 6.32 -1.51 -18.29
CA LEU A 61 5.98 -2.35 -17.17
C LEU A 61 5.38 -3.68 -17.67
N LYS A 62 6.14 -4.77 -17.53
CA LYS A 62 5.73 -6.11 -17.97
C LYS A 62 4.76 -6.72 -16.96
N THR A 63 3.45 -6.75 -17.30
CA THR A 63 2.38 -7.22 -16.41
C THR A 63 2.19 -8.74 -16.42
N LYS A 64 2.62 -9.46 -17.46
CA LYS A 64 2.36 -10.90 -17.64
C LYS A 64 2.93 -11.79 -16.55
N GLU A 65 4.00 -11.35 -15.89
CA GLU A 65 4.68 -12.08 -14.81
C GLU A 65 4.24 -11.66 -13.41
N LEU A 66 3.35 -10.67 -13.32
CA LEU A 66 2.89 -10.13 -12.05
C LEU A 66 1.77 -10.99 -11.47
N GLN A 67 2.16 -12.01 -10.74
CA GLN A 67 1.23 -12.85 -9.98
C GLN A 67 1.91 -13.44 -8.74
N TYR A 68 1.17 -13.49 -7.65
CA TYR A 68 1.60 -14.09 -6.40
C TYR A 68 0.52 -15.05 -5.91
N GLN A 69 0.87 -16.31 -5.65
CA GLN A 69 -0.08 -17.33 -5.16
C GLN A 69 -1.36 -17.45 -6.01
N GLY A 70 -1.25 -17.28 -7.34
CA GLY A 70 -2.41 -17.24 -8.24
C GLY A 70 -3.20 -15.94 -8.24
N PHE A 71 -2.89 -15.01 -7.33
CA PHE A 71 -3.48 -13.68 -7.29
C PHE A 71 -2.84 -12.79 -8.38
N LYS A 72 -3.69 -12.16 -9.20
CA LYS A 72 -3.29 -11.27 -10.30
C LYS A 72 -3.83 -9.87 -10.06
N PRO A 73 -3.12 -8.81 -10.49
CA PRO A 73 -3.66 -7.46 -10.44
C PRO A 73 -4.95 -7.36 -11.28
N ARG A 74 -5.90 -6.56 -10.81
CA ARG A 74 -7.20 -6.35 -11.44
C ARG A 74 -7.25 -5.11 -12.33
N ASP A 75 -6.34 -4.17 -12.09
CA ASP A 75 -6.21 -2.91 -12.82
C ASP A 75 -4.76 -2.46 -12.96
N GLY A 76 -4.58 -1.31 -13.63
CA GLY A 76 -3.25 -0.74 -13.88
C GLY A 76 -2.53 -0.32 -12.59
N ALA A 77 -3.23 0.31 -11.65
CA ALA A 77 -2.63 0.76 -10.39
C ALA A 77 -2.20 -0.42 -9.52
N GLN A 78 -3.01 -1.49 -9.44
CA GLN A 78 -2.59 -2.73 -8.80
C GLN A 78 -1.39 -3.36 -9.51
N SER A 79 -1.32 -3.30 -10.85
CA SER A 79 -0.16 -3.80 -11.59
C SER A 79 1.12 -3.03 -11.25
N CYS A 80 1.01 -1.71 -11.09
CA CYS A 80 2.12 -0.86 -10.64
C CYS A 80 2.54 -1.22 -9.21
N LEU A 81 1.59 -1.44 -8.30
CA LEU A 81 1.90 -1.87 -6.93
C LEU A 81 2.61 -3.23 -6.90
N PHE A 82 2.16 -4.21 -7.71
CA PHE A 82 2.84 -5.50 -7.82
C PHE A 82 4.27 -5.36 -8.34
N TRP A 83 4.47 -4.50 -9.33
CA TRP A 83 5.80 -4.21 -9.86
C TRP A 83 6.69 -3.53 -8.82
N ALA A 84 6.15 -2.53 -8.12
CA ALA A 84 6.84 -1.80 -7.06
C ALA A 84 7.32 -2.74 -5.95
N LEU A 85 6.47 -3.65 -5.48
CA LEU A 85 6.79 -4.65 -4.47
C LEU A 85 7.96 -5.59 -4.87
N LYS A 86 8.14 -5.82 -6.17
CA LYS A 86 9.21 -6.66 -6.70
C LYS A 86 10.55 -5.93 -6.83
N ASN A 87 10.53 -4.61 -7.01
CA ASN A 87 11.68 -3.84 -7.45
C ASN A 87 12.17 -2.80 -6.44
N ASN A 88 11.50 -2.65 -5.29
CA ASN A 88 11.85 -1.67 -4.28
C ASN A 88 11.87 -2.30 -2.88
N ASP A 89 12.56 -1.65 -1.94
CA ASP A 89 12.64 -2.09 -0.55
C ASP A 89 11.63 -1.35 0.36
N LEU A 90 11.23 -0.12 0.00
CA LEU A 90 10.22 0.68 0.68
C LEU A 90 9.07 1.02 -0.27
N ILE A 91 7.89 0.49 0.00
CA ILE A 91 6.72 0.68 -0.83
C ILE A 91 5.60 1.31 0.00
N VAL A 92 5.02 2.41 -0.50
CA VAL A 92 3.85 3.05 0.10
C VAL A 92 2.63 2.85 -0.81
N GLY A 93 1.67 2.05 -0.34
CA GLY A 93 0.40 1.80 -1.03
C GLY A 93 -0.72 2.67 -0.45
N LEU A 94 -1.14 3.69 -1.21
CA LEU A 94 -2.20 4.61 -0.82
C LEU A 94 -3.55 4.23 -1.43
N GLY A 95 -4.64 4.71 -0.83
CA GLY A 95 -5.99 4.61 -1.41
C GLY A 95 -7.04 4.18 -0.40
N SER A 96 -8.29 4.39 -0.77
CA SER A 96 -9.43 4.10 0.11
C SER A 96 -9.60 2.62 0.42
N ALA A 97 -10.41 2.34 1.41
CA ALA A 97 -10.71 0.97 1.79
C ALA A 97 -11.39 0.21 0.63
N GLY A 98 -10.97 -1.05 0.40
CA GLY A 98 -11.52 -1.91 -0.68
C GLY A 98 -10.80 -1.81 -2.03
N THR A 99 -9.75 -1.02 -2.16
CA THR A 99 -8.89 -0.96 -3.36
C THR A 99 -7.95 -2.15 -3.49
N GLY A 100 -7.83 -2.98 -2.45
CA GLY A 100 -7.05 -4.23 -2.46
C GLY A 100 -5.61 -4.10 -1.98
N LYS A 101 -5.21 -2.97 -1.38
CA LYS A 101 -3.85 -2.73 -0.84
C LYS A 101 -3.34 -3.90 -0.01
N THR A 102 -4.04 -4.23 1.06
CA THR A 102 -3.67 -5.29 2.01
C THR A 102 -3.60 -6.66 1.33
N THR A 103 -4.55 -6.97 0.43
CA THR A 103 -4.55 -8.24 -0.31
C THR A 103 -3.33 -8.38 -1.22
N VAL A 104 -2.97 -7.31 -1.94
CA VAL A 104 -1.80 -7.30 -2.83
C VAL A 104 -0.51 -7.45 -2.02
N ALA A 105 -0.35 -6.68 -0.94
CA ALA A 105 0.81 -6.75 -0.07
C ALA A 105 1.00 -8.15 0.55
N LEU A 106 -0.09 -8.76 1.04
CA LEU A 106 -0.06 -10.11 1.59
C LEU A 106 0.25 -11.19 0.54
N ALA A 107 -0.31 -11.07 -0.68
CA ALA A 107 0.01 -12.00 -1.76
C ALA A 107 1.51 -11.98 -2.09
N TYR A 108 2.12 -10.79 -2.11
CA TYR A 108 3.56 -10.63 -2.25
C TYR A 108 4.33 -11.24 -1.06
N ALA A 109 3.94 -10.91 0.16
CA ALA A 109 4.62 -11.41 1.36
C ALA A 109 4.61 -12.94 1.44
N LEU A 110 3.47 -13.57 1.16
CA LEU A 110 3.36 -15.04 1.09
C LEU A 110 4.22 -15.64 -0.03
N ASN A 111 4.36 -14.93 -1.15
CA ASN A 111 5.26 -15.37 -2.21
C ASN A 111 6.74 -15.30 -1.77
N GLU A 112 7.14 -14.24 -1.07
CA GLU A 112 8.49 -14.09 -0.54
C GLU A 112 8.79 -15.12 0.56
N LEU A 113 7.82 -15.43 1.41
CA LEU A 113 7.92 -16.49 2.39
C LEU A 113 8.23 -17.85 1.74
N HIS A 114 7.53 -18.18 0.66
CA HIS A 114 7.68 -19.48 -0.02
C HIS A 114 8.91 -19.57 -0.92
N ARG A 115 9.26 -18.48 -1.62
CA ARG A 115 10.36 -18.48 -2.59
C ARG A 115 11.71 -18.12 -1.99
N ASN A 116 11.72 -17.12 -1.13
CA ASN A 116 12.95 -16.51 -0.62
C ASN A 116 13.14 -16.73 0.88
N ALA A 117 12.26 -17.52 1.51
CA ALA A 117 12.27 -17.84 2.93
C ALA A 117 12.26 -16.61 3.86
N LYS A 118 11.74 -15.46 3.40
CA LYS A 118 11.56 -14.28 4.23
C LYS A 118 10.46 -14.51 5.27
N ASN A 119 10.62 -13.97 6.46
CA ASN A 119 9.56 -13.94 7.47
C ASN A 119 8.55 -12.84 7.17
N ILE A 120 7.35 -12.94 7.72
CA ILE A 120 6.30 -11.93 7.56
C ILE A 120 6.00 -11.31 8.92
N VAL A 121 6.02 -9.98 8.98
CA VAL A 121 5.64 -9.21 10.16
C VAL A 121 4.47 -8.32 9.79
N LEU A 122 3.32 -8.54 10.42
CA LEU A 122 2.08 -7.82 10.16
C LEU A 122 1.78 -6.87 11.31
N CYS A 123 1.73 -5.59 11.01
CA CYS A 123 1.59 -4.52 12.00
C CYS A 123 0.44 -3.59 11.65
N LYS A 124 -0.21 -3.08 12.69
CA LYS A 124 -1.27 -2.09 12.59
C LYS A 124 -1.24 -1.16 13.81
N PRO A 125 -1.46 0.17 13.67
CA PRO A 125 -1.61 1.09 14.81
C PRO A 125 -2.86 0.76 15.62
N THR A 126 -2.78 0.76 16.94
CA THR A 126 -3.94 0.50 17.83
C THR A 126 -4.81 1.75 17.96
N THR A 127 -5.71 1.97 17.00
CA THR A 127 -6.73 3.02 17.09
C THR A 127 -8.08 2.42 17.40
N PHE A 128 -8.76 2.95 18.42
CA PHE A 128 -10.13 2.58 18.75
C PHE A 128 -11.02 3.80 18.52
N VAL A 129 -11.96 3.67 17.60
CA VAL A 129 -12.96 4.72 17.32
C VAL A 129 -13.70 5.08 18.59
N GLY A 130 -13.61 6.36 19.00
CA GLY A 130 -14.31 6.89 20.17
C GLY A 130 -13.64 6.67 21.54
N MET A 131 -12.46 6.07 21.62
CA MET A 131 -11.72 5.90 22.87
C MET A 131 -10.51 6.83 22.97
N LYS A 132 -10.38 7.54 24.10
CA LYS A 132 -9.23 8.41 24.38
C LYS A 132 -7.94 7.68 24.80
N SER A 133 -7.94 6.34 24.88
CA SER A 133 -6.78 5.54 25.27
C SER A 133 -6.55 4.40 24.28
N ASN A 134 -5.35 4.33 23.73
CA ASN A 134 -4.90 3.35 22.74
C ASN A 134 -4.48 2.00 23.40
N ALA A 135 -5.26 1.47 24.34
CA ALA A 135 -4.85 0.26 25.05
C ALA A 135 -5.66 -0.96 24.60
N ILE A 136 -5.00 -1.90 23.91
CA ILE A 136 -5.52 -3.27 23.64
C ILE A 136 -6.06 -3.93 24.93
N GLY A 137 -5.54 -3.55 26.10
CA GLY A 137 -6.02 -3.99 27.40
C GLY A 137 -7.50 -3.69 27.70
N ALA A 138 -8.11 -2.71 27.02
CA ALA A 138 -9.53 -2.34 27.20
C ALA A 138 -10.52 -3.25 26.45
N ILE A 139 -10.07 -4.08 25.52
CA ILE A 139 -10.92 -5.01 24.78
C ILE A 139 -11.22 -6.25 25.66
N PRO A 140 -12.50 -6.70 25.79
CA PRO A 140 -12.82 -7.95 26.45
C PRO A 140 -12.26 -9.16 25.67
N GLY A 141 -11.89 -10.23 26.39
CA GLY A 141 -11.36 -11.46 25.80
C GLY A 141 -9.92 -11.77 26.19
N ASP A 142 -9.42 -12.93 25.82
CA ASP A 142 -8.02 -13.31 25.99
C ASP A 142 -7.10 -12.57 24.98
N HIS A 143 -5.79 -12.75 25.11
CA HIS A 143 -4.81 -12.07 24.26
C HIS A 143 -4.97 -12.42 22.77
N ARG A 144 -5.31 -13.67 22.48
CA ARG A 144 -5.47 -14.15 21.10
C ARG A 144 -6.76 -13.61 20.47
N GLU A 145 -7.88 -13.69 21.19
CA GLU A 145 -9.17 -13.16 20.74
C GLU A 145 -9.10 -11.65 20.44
N LYS A 146 -8.39 -10.89 21.30
CA LYS A 146 -8.18 -9.46 21.12
C LYS A 146 -7.34 -9.17 19.86
N LEU A 147 -6.27 -9.93 19.66
CA LEU A 147 -5.39 -9.78 18.52
C LEU A 147 -6.10 -10.16 17.21
N GLU A 148 -6.87 -11.25 17.22
CA GLU A 148 -7.65 -11.71 16.07
C GLU A 148 -8.65 -10.63 15.62
N GLY A 149 -9.46 -10.09 16.52
CA GLY A 149 -10.40 -9.01 16.18
C GLY A 149 -9.73 -7.76 15.65
N TYR A 150 -8.56 -7.42 16.18
CA TYR A 150 -7.77 -6.28 15.74
C TYR A 150 -7.11 -6.49 14.36
N MET A 151 -6.65 -7.70 14.06
CA MET A 151 -5.97 -8.09 12.83
C MET A 151 -6.92 -8.70 11.77
N ASP A 152 -8.25 -8.63 11.96
CA ASP A 152 -9.26 -9.29 11.11
C ASP A 152 -9.10 -8.97 9.62
N SER A 153 -8.69 -7.75 9.27
CA SER A 153 -8.41 -7.36 7.88
C SER A 153 -7.33 -8.22 7.23
N TYR A 154 -6.29 -8.59 7.98
CA TYR A 154 -5.24 -9.49 7.51
C TYR A 154 -5.75 -10.93 7.37
N PHE A 155 -6.46 -11.44 8.38
CA PHE A 155 -7.03 -12.80 8.34
C PHE A 155 -7.99 -12.96 7.17
N THR A 156 -8.89 -12.01 6.96
CA THR A 156 -9.81 -12.00 5.83
C THR A 156 -9.08 -11.99 4.48
N ALA A 157 -8.03 -11.19 4.33
CA ALA A 157 -7.25 -11.14 3.10
C ALA A 157 -6.43 -12.42 2.88
N MET A 158 -5.82 -12.98 3.94
CA MET A 158 -5.08 -14.26 3.86
C MET A 158 -6.01 -15.43 3.52
N LYS A 159 -7.18 -15.51 4.13
CA LYS A 159 -8.20 -16.54 3.82
C LYS A 159 -8.60 -16.49 2.34
N LYS A 160 -8.73 -15.30 1.77
CA LYS A 160 -9.03 -15.12 0.35
C LYS A 160 -7.89 -15.61 -0.57
N ILE A 161 -6.62 -15.45 -0.14
CA ILE A 161 -5.44 -15.86 -0.91
C ILE A 161 -5.20 -17.37 -0.77
N MET A 162 -5.26 -17.91 0.44
CA MET A 162 -4.87 -19.29 0.78
C MET A 162 -6.04 -20.29 0.68
N GLY A 163 -7.29 -19.81 0.63
CA GLY A 163 -8.48 -20.65 0.51
C GLY A 163 -8.77 -21.47 1.78
N GLU A 164 -9.32 -22.69 1.59
CA GLU A 164 -9.79 -23.55 2.69
C GLU A 164 -8.67 -24.05 3.63
N THR A 165 -7.44 -24.07 3.18
CA THR A 165 -6.29 -24.53 3.98
C THR A 165 -5.69 -23.43 4.87
N PHE A 166 -6.27 -22.23 4.86
CA PHE A 166 -5.77 -21.05 5.56
C PHE A 166 -5.45 -21.29 7.03
N GLU A 167 -6.40 -21.80 7.82
CA GLU A 167 -6.27 -21.92 9.27
C GLU A 167 -5.12 -22.88 9.66
N HIS A 168 -5.00 -23.99 8.95
CA HIS A 168 -3.96 -24.97 9.20
C HIS A 168 -2.56 -24.44 8.85
N HIS A 169 -2.42 -23.80 7.69
CA HIS A 169 -1.14 -23.21 7.27
C HIS A 169 -0.74 -22.03 8.16
N LEU A 170 -1.70 -21.18 8.53
CA LEU A 170 -1.40 -20.05 9.41
C LEU A 170 -0.88 -20.53 10.77
N TYR A 171 -1.54 -21.53 11.38
CA TYR A 171 -1.10 -22.10 12.64
C TYR A 171 0.35 -22.62 12.57
N GLN A 172 0.71 -23.33 11.49
CA GLN A 172 2.08 -23.82 11.30
C GLN A 172 3.09 -22.66 11.18
N LEU A 173 2.75 -21.62 10.43
CA LEU A 173 3.63 -20.46 10.22
C LEU A 173 3.81 -19.61 11.49
N GLU A 174 2.79 -19.55 12.34
CA GLU A 174 2.89 -18.92 13.67
C GLU A 174 3.77 -19.72 14.63
N GLU A 175 3.60 -21.05 14.70
CA GLU A 175 4.43 -21.96 15.54
C GLU A 175 5.92 -21.94 15.13
N GLU A 176 6.20 -21.69 13.85
CA GLU A 176 7.55 -21.56 13.31
C GLU A 176 8.11 -20.13 13.37
N ASP A 177 7.40 -19.18 13.97
CA ASP A 177 7.71 -17.74 13.96
C ASP A 177 7.94 -17.16 12.55
N ARG A 178 7.33 -17.77 11.53
CA ARG A 178 7.44 -17.35 10.14
C ARG A 178 6.45 -16.23 9.78
N ILE A 179 5.34 -16.17 10.50
CA ILE A 179 4.37 -15.06 10.47
C ILE A 179 4.15 -14.57 11.88
N VAL A 180 4.26 -13.27 12.08
CA VAL A 180 4.06 -12.64 13.38
C VAL A 180 3.10 -11.47 13.24
N PHE A 181 2.04 -11.46 14.06
CA PHE A 181 1.11 -10.35 14.20
C PHE A 181 1.53 -9.48 15.38
N LYS A 182 1.77 -8.20 15.15
CA LYS A 182 2.23 -7.29 16.23
C LYS A 182 1.46 -5.99 16.21
N PRO A 183 0.96 -5.53 17.36
CA PRO A 183 0.60 -4.14 17.54
C PRO A 183 1.80 -3.25 17.17
N PHE A 184 1.51 -2.14 16.50
CA PHE A 184 2.53 -1.24 15.99
C PHE A 184 3.47 -0.74 17.11
N GLU A 185 2.92 -0.47 18.29
CA GLU A 185 3.64 0.01 19.48
C GLU A 185 4.70 -0.98 19.96
N LEU A 186 4.56 -2.27 19.66
CA LEU A 186 5.50 -3.31 20.03
C LEU A 186 6.66 -3.50 19.02
N LEU A 187 6.70 -2.73 17.95
CA LEU A 187 7.85 -2.70 17.03
C LEU A 187 9.07 -2.02 17.66
N ARG A 188 8.85 -1.17 18.66
CA ARG A 188 9.91 -0.43 19.33
C ARG A 188 10.90 -1.38 20.02
N GLY A 189 12.19 -1.21 19.72
CA GLY A 189 13.26 -2.05 20.28
C GLY A 189 13.47 -3.38 19.56
N GLN A 190 12.74 -3.67 18.50
CA GLN A 190 12.96 -4.83 17.66
C GLN A 190 13.80 -4.48 16.42
N HIS A 191 14.29 -5.49 15.74
CA HIS A 191 14.99 -5.37 14.46
C HIS A 191 14.55 -6.50 13.54
N PHE A 192 14.20 -6.19 12.31
CA PHE A 192 13.63 -7.14 11.35
C PHE A 192 14.57 -7.28 10.15
N GLU A 193 15.25 -8.42 10.09
CA GLU A 193 16.08 -8.81 8.96
C GLU A 193 15.41 -9.96 8.21
N ASN A 194 15.71 -10.08 6.92
CA ASN A 194 15.19 -11.14 6.06
C ASN A 194 13.65 -11.28 6.16
N SER A 195 12.96 -10.14 6.15
CA SER A 195 11.53 -10.07 6.45
C SER A 195 10.78 -9.21 5.44
N VAL A 196 9.50 -9.51 5.25
CA VAL A 196 8.51 -8.59 4.69
C VAL A 196 7.71 -8.02 5.84
N VAL A 197 7.88 -6.72 6.10
CA VAL A 197 7.16 -6.00 7.15
C VAL A 197 6.02 -5.22 6.51
N ILE A 198 4.78 -5.46 6.93
CA ILE A 198 3.60 -4.73 6.45
C ILE A 198 3.04 -3.90 7.60
N ILE A 199 2.96 -2.60 7.40
CA ILE A 199 2.29 -1.65 8.30
C ILE A 199 1.01 -1.20 7.60
N ASP A 200 -0.15 -1.64 8.07
CA ASP A 200 -1.46 -1.22 7.54
C ASP A 200 -2.07 -0.11 8.41
N GLU A 201 -2.95 0.73 7.83
CA GLU A 201 -3.59 1.88 8.48
C GLU A 201 -2.57 2.92 9.01
N ALA A 202 -1.47 3.13 8.28
CA ALA A 202 -0.37 3.99 8.70
C ALA A 202 -0.75 5.47 8.87
N GLN A 203 -1.87 5.93 8.30
CA GLN A 203 -2.40 7.29 8.53
C GLN A 203 -2.76 7.55 10.00
N ASN A 204 -2.84 6.50 10.81
CA ASN A 204 -3.16 6.60 12.23
C ASN A 204 -1.91 6.71 13.13
N THR A 205 -0.72 6.86 12.53
CA THR A 205 0.56 7.04 13.26
C THR A 205 1.01 8.49 13.24
N THR A 206 1.75 8.89 14.27
CA THR A 206 2.51 10.13 14.27
C THR A 206 3.81 9.98 13.44
N PRO A 207 4.45 11.08 12.97
CA PRO A 207 5.73 11.02 12.26
C PRO A 207 6.83 10.31 13.05
N HIS A 208 6.93 10.59 14.35
CA HIS A 208 7.93 9.95 15.21
C HIS A 208 7.73 8.43 15.32
N GLU A 209 6.50 7.99 15.43
CA GLU A 209 6.17 6.56 15.50
C GLU A 209 6.52 5.85 14.19
N LEU A 210 6.05 6.37 13.06
CA LEU A 210 6.27 5.75 11.75
C LEU A 210 7.76 5.69 11.39
N LEU A 211 8.50 6.80 11.57
CA LEU A 211 9.93 6.84 11.30
C LEU A 211 10.73 5.91 12.24
N THR A 212 10.28 5.78 13.50
CA THR A 212 10.86 4.78 14.41
C THR A 212 10.65 3.36 13.88
N ALA A 213 9.46 3.01 13.37
CA ALA A 213 9.20 1.69 12.81
C ALA A 213 10.03 1.44 11.53
N ILE A 214 10.13 2.41 10.62
CA ILE A 214 10.99 2.34 9.42
C ILE A 214 12.44 2.00 9.80
N SER A 215 12.97 2.63 10.85
CA SER A 215 14.35 2.41 11.32
C SER A 215 14.61 1.00 11.90
N ARG A 216 13.58 0.17 12.06
CA ARG A 216 13.69 -1.22 12.57
C ARG A 216 13.84 -2.24 11.46
N VAL A 217 13.60 -1.86 10.22
CA VAL A 217 13.70 -2.76 9.06
C VAL A 217 15.15 -2.80 8.60
N GLY A 218 15.74 -3.98 8.66
CA GLY A 218 17.14 -4.22 8.39
C GLY A 218 17.40 -4.87 7.03
N ALA A 219 18.57 -5.46 6.91
CA ALA A 219 19.06 -6.02 5.66
C ALA A 219 18.14 -7.11 5.07
N ASN A 220 18.11 -7.19 3.74
CA ASN A 220 17.32 -8.18 2.97
C ASN A 220 15.82 -8.17 3.30
N SER A 221 15.29 -7.02 3.74
CA SER A 221 13.90 -6.87 4.12
C SER A 221 13.17 -5.91 3.19
N THR A 222 11.86 -6.08 3.08
CA THR A 222 10.97 -5.21 2.34
C THR A 222 9.97 -4.59 3.32
N LEU A 223 9.83 -3.26 3.32
CA LEU A 223 8.85 -2.54 4.10
C LEU A 223 7.70 -2.07 3.22
N ILE A 224 6.49 -2.46 3.57
CA ILE A 224 5.26 -2.07 2.90
C ILE A 224 4.40 -1.27 3.86
N ILE A 225 4.17 -0.01 3.53
CA ILE A 225 3.33 0.90 4.32
C ILE A 225 2.03 1.12 3.55
N LEU A 226 0.90 0.79 4.16
CA LEU A 226 -0.42 0.92 3.56
C LEU A 226 -1.26 1.91 4.36
N GLY A 227 -2.04 2.73 3.66
CA GLY A 227 -2.93 3.66 4.33
C GLY A 227 -3.79 4.48 3.40
N ASP A 228 -4.69 5.24 4.00
CA ASP A 228 -5.52 6.23 3.33
C ASP A 228 -5.37 7.57 4.06
N PRO A 229 -4.68 8.56 3.47
CA PRO A 229 -4.49 9.87 4.11
C PRO A 229 -5.80 10.60 4.43
N ASP A 230 -6.90 10.15 3.82
CA ASP A 230 -8.22 10.75 3.99
C ASP A 230 -9.09 10.01 5.04
N GLN A 231 -8.65 8.86 5.60
CA GLN A 231 -9.38 8.07 6.59
C GLN A 231 -8.64 7.99 7.93
N ILE A 232 -8.56 9.12 8.65
CA ILE A 232 -7.81 9.23 9.91
C ILE A 232 -8.76 9.02 11.09
N ASP A 233 -8.51 7.95 11.88
CA ASP A 233 -9.29 7.59 13.06
C ASP A 233 -8.60 7.98 14.39
N SER A 234 -7.31 8.36 14.31
CA SER A 234 -6.48 8.70 15.48
C SER A 234 -6.80 10.07 16.09
N GLY A 235 -7.57 10.92 15.39
CA GLY A 235 -7.85 12.29 15.77
C GLY A 235 -6.73 13.28 15.44
N LEU A 236 -5.69 12.85 14.74
CA LEU A 236 -4.65 13.72 14.17
C LEU A 236 -5.22 14.47 12.95
N LYS A 237 -4.70 15.66 12.69
CA LYS A 237 -4.89 16.29 11.39
C LYS A 237 -4.09 15.56 10.33
N ARG A 238 -4.49 15.69 9.08
CA ARG A 238 -3.85 15.03 7.94
C ARG A 238 -2.34 15.29 7.88
N GLU A 239 -1.96 16.55 8.04
CA GLU A 239 -0.57 17.01 7.98
C GLU A 239 0.26 16.59 9.21
N GLU A 240 -0.41 16.16 10.29
CA GLU A 240 0.23 15.67 11.51
C GLU A 240 0.50 14.18 11.50
N THR A 241 0.01 13.45 10.47
CA THR A 241 0.19 12.01 10.37
C THR A 241 1.58 11.63 9.85
N GLY A 242 2.09 10.50 10.33
CA GLY A 242 3.36 9.96 9.86
C GLY A 242 3.34 9.59 8.38
N LEU A 243 2.18 9.12 7.88
CA LEU A 243 2.01 8.77 6.48
C LEU A 243 2.13 10.01 5.59
N TRP A 244 1.49 11.13 5.98
CA TRP A 244 1.54 12.38 5.23
C TRP A 244 2.96 12.94 5.18
N GLU A 245 3.62 13.03 6.33
CA GLU A 245 4.99 13.53 6.43
C GLU A 245 5.96 12.68 5.58
N LEU A 246 5.82 11.37 5.62
CA LEU A 246 6.67 10.47 4.84
C LEU A 246 6.56 10.73 3.34
N ILE A 247 5.33 10.77 2.80
CA ILE A 247 5.12 10.88 1.34
C ILE A 247 5.36 12.28 0.77
N HIS A 248 5.44 13.31 1.62
CA HIS A 248 5.75 14.69 1.23
C HIS A 248 7.21 15.08 1.56
N SER A 249 7.98 14.18 2.14
CA SER A 249 9.40 14.41 2.44
C SER A 249 10.24 14.36 1.16
N ASP A 250 11.11 15.36 0.97
CA ASP A 250 12.08 15.37 -0.12
C ASP A 250 12.97 14.12 -0.09
N ALA A 251 13.39 13.71 1.12
CA ALA A 251 14.20 12.50 1.31
C ALA A 251 13.51 11.22 0.81
N PHE A 252 12.17 11.12 0.91
CA PHE A 252 11.42 10.02 0.32
C PHE A 252 11.37 10.14 -1.20
N GLY A 253 11.14 11.34 -1.72
CA GLY A 253 11.07 11.62 -3.17
C GLY A 253 12.38 11.35 -3.90
N GLU A 254 13.52 11.57 -3.24
CA GLU A 254 14.87 11.34 -3.79
C GLU A 254 15.40 9.92 -3.52
N CYS A 255 14.66 9.09 -2.78
CA CYS A 255 15.12 7.76 -2.38
C CYS A 255 14.98 6.74 -3.52
N PRO A 256 16.08 6.16 -4.05
CA PRO A 256 16.02 5.30 -5.24
C PRO A 256 15.40 3.91 -4.98
N PHE A 257 15.22 3.51 -3.73
CA PHE A 257 14.61 2.24 -3.34
C PHE A 257 13.21 2.41 -2.72
N ALA A 258 12.64 3.63 -2.78
CA ALA A 258 11.32 3.95 -2.25
C ALA A 258 10.36 4.37 -3.36
N VAL A 259 9.11 3.93 -3.26
CA VAL A 259 8.06 4.29 -4.23
C VAL A 259 6.69 4.36 -3.56
N ALA A 260 5.87 5.30 -3.99
CA ALA A 260 4.47 5.39 -3.59
C ALA A 260 3.54 5.22 -4.79
N ILE A 261 2.41 4.56 -4.59
CA ILE A 261 1.34 4.40 -5.58
C ILE A 261 -0.04 4.50 -4.94
N LYS A 262 -0.94 5.27 -5.53
CA LYS A 262 -2.33 5.41 -5.11
C LYS A 262 -3.24 4.51 -5.94
N LEU A 263 -3.97 3.62 -5.27
CA LEU A 263 -4.99 2.77 -5.87
C LEU A 263 -6.34 3.50 -5.78
N THR A 264 -6.97 3.70 -6.93
CA THR A 264 -8.25 4.45 -7.03
C THR A 264 -9.46 3.54 -7.27
N ALA A 265 -9.26 2.37 -7.92
CA ALA A 265 -10.35 1.47 -8.24
C ALA A 265 -10.84 0.70 -6.99
N GLN A 266 -12.12 0.84 -6.67
CA GLN A 266 -12.74 0.14 -5.55
C GLN A 266 -13.42 -1.15 -5.99
N TYR A 267 -13.24 -2.22 -5.21
CA TYR A 267 -13.79 -3.56 -5.48
C TYR A 267 -14.79 -3.99 -4.40
N ARG A 268 -15.53 -3.03 -3.85
CA ARG A 268 -16.55 -3.23 -2.81
C ARG A 268 -17.97 -3.35 -3.37
N SER A 269 -18.91 -3.68 -2.48
CA SER A 269 -20.33 -3.67 -2.80
C SER A 269 -20.84 -2.24 -3.07
N ALA A 270 -21.98 -2.14 -3.78
CA ALA A 270 -22.64 -0.85 -4.01
C ALA A 270 -22.96 -0.08 -2.71
N MET A 271 -23.26 -0.79 -1.61
CA MET A 271 -23.50 -0.17 -0.30
C MET A 271 -22.24 0.47 0.28
N ALA A 272 -21.08 -0.18 0.12
CA ALA A 272 -19.81 0.39 0.60
C ALA A 272 -19.37 1.59 -0.25
N HIS A 273 -19.71 1.61 -1.54
CA HIS A 273 -19.50 2.77 -2.41
C HIS A 273 -20.35 3.95 -1.97
N LEU A 274 -21.66 3.73 -1.78
CA LEU A 274 -22.56 4.77 -1.28
C LEU A 274 -22.10 5.35 0.05
N ALA A 275 -21.65 4.50 1.00
CA ALA A 275 -21.14 4.98 2.28
C ALA A 275 -19.91 5.88 2.12
N GLN A 276 -19.02 5.54 1.18
CA GLN A 276 -17.84 6.36 0.89
C GLN A 276 -18.22 7.71 0.27
N GLU A 277 -19.15 7.74 -0.67
CA GLU A 277 -19.66 8.99 -1.26
C GLU A 277 -20.25 9.91 -0.18
N ILE A 278 -21.03 9.36 0.75
CA ILE A 278 -21.60 10.13 1.85
C ILE A 278 -20.50 10.72 2.76
N ILE A 279 -19.45 9.93 3.05
CA ILE A 279 -18.32 10.40 3.85
C ILE A 279 -17.57 11.56 3.16
N GLU A 280 -17.36 11.45 1.85
CA GLU A 280 -16.71 12.50 1.05
C GLU A 280 -17.55 13.78 1.01
N GLU A 281 -18.87 13.67 0.86
CA GLU A 281 -19.78 14.83 0.93
C GLU A 281 -19.78 15.52 2.32
N LEU A 282 -19.71 14.73 3.39
CA LEU A 282 -19.65 15.28 4.76
C LEU A 282 -18.34 16.02 5.03
N ARG A 283 -17.24 15.53 4.48
CA ARG A 283 -15.91 16.18 4.60
C ARG A 283 -15.88 17.50 3.85
N ALA A 284 -16.31 17.51 2.60
CA ALA A 284 -16.38 18.74 1.81
C ALA A 284 -17.19 19.84 2.51
N LYS A 285 -18.30 19.48 3.17
CA LYS A 285 -19.09 20.45 3.95
C LYS A 285 -18.36 21.00 5.17
N ASN A 286 -17.57 20.17 5.86
CA ASN A 286 -16.81 20.60 7.04
C ASN A 286 -15.64 21.53 6.65
N GLU A 287 -14.98 21.26 5.53
CA GLU A 287 -13.92 22.13 4.98
C GLU A 287 -14.47 23.51 4.59
N ASP A 288 -15.63 23.57 3.94
CA ASP A 288 -16.32 24.84 3.58
C ASP A 288 -16.74 25.64 4.84
N GLU A 289 -17.10 24.99 5.93
CA GLU A 289 -17.46 25.65 7.21
C GLU A 289 -16.24 26.18 7.97
N GLU A 290 -15.09 25.52 7.90
CA GLU A 290 -13.84 26.00 8.50
C GLU A 290 -13.31 27.22 7.75
N ASP A 291 -13.28 27.21 6.41
CA ASP A 291 -12.86 28.33 5.57
C ASP A 291 -13.79 29.56 5.69
N SER A 292 -15.04 29.38 6.09
CA SER A 292 -16.00 30.48 6.28
C SER A 292 -15.91 31.18 7.65
N ASN A 293 -15.13 30.62 8.61
CA ASN A 293 -14.97 31.14 9.97
C ASN A 293 -13.60 31.79 10.23
N ASP A 294 -12.71 31.77 9.24
CA ASP A 294 -11.44 32.51 9.23
C ASP A 294 -11.58 33.82 8.38
#